data_f77895f9f4d058d3324a29fb64765568
#
_entry.id   f77895f9f4d058d3324a29fb64765568
#
_cell.length_a   1.000
_cell.length_b   1.000
_cell.length_c   1.000
_cell.angle_alpha   90.00
_cell.angle_beta   90.00
_cell.angle_gamma   90.00
#
_symmetry.space_group_name_H-M   'P 1'
#
loop_
_entity.id
_entity.type
_entity.pdbx_description
1 polymer ?
#
loop_
_entity_poly.entity_id
_entity_poly.type
_entity_poly.pdbx_seq_one_letter_code
_entity_poly.pdbx_strand_id
1 'polypeptide(L)'
;MHPLNVKDWRHRVMIGLLVCLISGSIGVTAAGSVALRDTKTRQRADKALRDGDYEGAEKTYRALLAKDPHDHQARLGLSLALLKQRHLQHAYDHASRVIMAEPLSARAHALLGAAILASGDFRNSVEEFRTSLRLQDDEAIAIAGLAMVDFYENRLESSIRGLRRAVALDSKEPDYLFNLGQATARSEQYKEAADSYERFLAIAPKTDADRRDRIRGLIDFLRYLGNQASLYDLRGANNTSMTFESVDARPILKVRVNGGKEYLKFVLDTGSGMSVISEETAKKLGLRPVARGGMARAVGGGGKFEIVYGFLSSMELGDVKIESVPVYIRHFYDDRYSVDGYIGLAVISRFITSVDYGDNTFTLRRERKLKTDAQVGFGGSASPARDEKGELTTSTAGTLEIPVRTTSSGFLSGEVQIEGIEQPQNFIIDTGASITVVSEKLVEQEDLTTFVEATRMRVFGAAGVAEDVKRVLLPRVVLGPFVREQVSAAVLDMESLNETTGFTQSGILGGNFLRHFRISFDFQRGVVRLEPLGKTAKRSINGNAEVPVVE
;
A
#
# COMPACT_ATOMS: atom_id res chain seq x y z
N MET A 1 -2.55 -9.46 23.49
CA MET A 1 -3.76 -10.01 22.86
C MET A 1 -3.30 -10.95 21.76
N HIS A 2 -3.57 -12.26 21.90
CA HIS A 2 -3.08 -13.24 20.95
C HIS A 2 -3.69 -13.04 19.55
N PRO A 3 -2.93 -13.15 18.46
CA PRO A 3 -3.46 -13.21 17.12
C PRO A 3 -4.32 -14.47 16.97
N LEU A 4 -5.47 -14.34 16.34
CA LEU A 4 -6.40 -15.44 16.12
C LEU A 4 -5.79 -16.47 15.17
N ASN A 5 -5.53 -17.67 15.70
CA ASN A 5 -5.06 -18.81 14.92
C ASN A 5 -6.16 -19.29 13.97
N VAL A 6 -6.03 -19.00 12.68
CA VAL A 6 -6.98 -19.35 11.61
C VAL A 6 -7.24 -20.88 11.52
N LYS A 7 -6.35 -21.72 12.04
CA LYS A 7 -6.53 -23.19 12.06
C LYS A 7 -7.63 -23.65 13.03
N ASP A 8 -7.85 -22.94 14.14
CA ASP A 8 -8.88 -23.33 15.13
C ASP A 8 -10.31 -23.03 14.65
N TRP A 9 -10.48 -22.14 13.70
CA TRP A 9 -11.79 -21.72 13.20
C TRP A 9 -12.49 -22.83 12.40
N ARG A 10 -11.76 -23.61 11.58
CA ARG A 10 -12.34 -24.71 10.78
C ARG A 10 -12.94 -25.84 11.63
N HIS A 11 -12.44 -26.06 12.84
CA HIS A 11 -12.94 -27.09 13.75
C HIS A 11 -14.14 -26.62 14.58
N ARG A 12 -14.30 -25.33 14.84
CA ARG A 12 -15.44 -24.81 15.64
C ARG A 12 -16.73 -24.62 14.84
N VAL A 13 -16.64 -24.43 13.52
CA VAL A 13 -17.82 -24.29 12.65
C VAL A 13 -18.57 -25.63 12.44
N MET A 14 -17.88 -26.77 12.58
CA MET A 14 -18.49 -28.09 12.38
C MET A 14 -19.29 -28.61 13.57
N ILE A 15 -19.20 -28.04 14.76
CA ILE A 15 -19.84 -28.54 15.97
C ILE A 15 -21.15 -27.80 16.30
N GLY A 16 -21.44 -26.66 15.69
CA GLY A 16 -22.61 -25.81 15.97
C GLY A 16 -23.91 -26.19 15.27
N LEU A 17 -23.97 -27.26 14.46
CA LEU A 17 -25.09 -27.56 13.55
C LEU A 17 -26.16 -28.53 14.15
N LEU A 18 -26.12 -28.83 15.44
CA LEU A 18 -27.10 -29.74 16.03
C LEU A 18 -27.61 -29.18 17.36
N VAL A 19 -28.61 -28.37 17.37
CA VAL A 19 -29.63 -28.13 18.41
C VAL A 19 -30.30 -26.77 18.17
N CYS A 20 -31.52 -26.77 17.69
CA CYS A 20 -32.65 -25.96 18.14
C CYS A 20 -33.81 -26.03 17.14
N LEU A 21 -34.65 -27.01 17.37
CA LEU A 21 -36.06 -26.95 16.98
C LEU A 21 -36.90 -26.94 18.28
N ILE A 22 -37.96 -26.16 18.27
CA ILE A 22 -39.13 -26.11 19.20
C ILE A 22 -39.13 -24.87 20.10
N SER A 23 -40.01 -23.98 19.77
CA SER A 23 -41.27 -23.61 20.43
C SER A 23 -41.67 -22.16 20.13
N GLY A 24 -42.91 -22.05 19.75
CA GLY A 24 -43.58 -20.93 19.17
C GLY A 24 -44.46 -20.12 20.11
N SER A 25 -44.89 -19.06 19.51
CA SER A 25 -46.14 -18.23 19.61
C SER A 25 -46.45 -17.42 20.88
N ILE A 26 -46.78 -16.18 20.57
CA ILE A 26 -47.71 -15.17 21.12
C ILE A 26 -47.04 -13.89 21.63
N GLY A 27 -47.30 -12.78 20.87
CA GLY A 27 -46.94 -11.42 21.28
C GLY A 27 -47.08 -10.38 20.16
N VAL A 28 -48.24 -10.26 19.51
CA VAL A 28 -48.41 -9.51 18.26
C VAL A 28 -49.03 -8.11 18.46
N THR A 29 -48.64 -7.28 19.37
CA THR A 29 -49.06 -5.85 19.32
C THR A 29 -48.05 -4.85 19.86
N ALA A 30 -47.11 -5.23 20.70
CA ALA A 30 -45.99 -4.34 21.10
C ALA A 30 -44.79 -4.39 20.12
N ALA A 31 -44.64 -5.51 19.40
CA ALA A 31 -43.53 -5.74 18.46
C ALA A 31 -43.54 -4.80 17.24
N GLY A 32 -44.72 -4.41 16.75
CA GLY A 32 -44.81 -3.53 15.56
C GLY A 32 -44.29 -2.10 15.78
N SER A 33 -44.52 -1.54 16.96
CA SER A 33 -44.02 -0.18 17.26
C SER A 33 -42.53 -0.12 17.59
N VAL A 34 -41.99 -1.19 18.18
CA VAL A 34 -40.56 -1.33 18.46
C VAL A 34 -39.79 -1.55 17.15
N ALA A 35 -40.26 -2.47 16.30
CA ALA A 35 -39.66 -2.76 14.99
C ALA A 35 -39.62 -1.51 14.07
N LEU A 36 -40.70 -0.71 14.06
CA LEU A 36 -40.74 0.56 13.30
C LEU A 36 -39.76 1.60 13.87
N ARG A 37 -39.59 1.65 15.18
CA ARG A 37 -38.66 2.57 15.86
C ARG A 37 -37.20 2.18 15.57
N ASP A 38 -36.89 0.91 15.57
CA ASP A 38 -35.55 0.40 15.31
C ASP A 38 -35.18 0.52 13.82
N THR A 39 -36.15 0.36 12.91
CA THR A 39 -35.97 0.64 11.48
C THR A 39 -35.60 2.13 11.23
N LYS A 40 -36.31 3.08 11.86
CA LYS A 40 -36.00 4.52 11.77
C LYS A 40 -34.60 4.84 12.37
N THR A 41 -34.25 4.17 13.46
CA THR A 41 -32.95 4.34 14.11
C THR A 41 -31.83 3.83 13.21
N ARG A 42 -32.03 2.66 12.57
CA ARG A 42 -31.08 2.12 11.58
C ARG A 42 -30.92 3.05 10.38
N GLN A 43 -32.01 3.55 9.81
CA GLN A 43 -31.96 4.54 8.70
C GLN A 43 -31.18 5.81 9.06
N ARG A 44 -31.24 6.25 10.34
CA ARG A 44 -30.40 7.37 10.82
C ARG A 44 -28.93 6.99 10.88
N ALA A 45 -28.59 5.79 11.33
CA ALA A 45 -27.23 5.30 11.35
C ALA A 45 -26.67 5.15 9.93
N ASP A 46 -27.46 4.58 9.00
CA ASP A 46 -27.10 4.46 7.58
C ASP A 46 -26.90 5.84 6.93
N LYS A 47 -27.71 6.83 7.34
CA LYS A 47 -27.54 8.20 6.88
C LYS A 47 -26.26 8.83 7.43
N ALA A 48 -26.00 8.69 8.74
CA ALA A 48 -24.77 9.18 9.37
C ALA A 48 -23.53 8.59 8.68
N LEU A 49 -23.56 7.28 8.38
CA LEU A 49 -22.51 6.59 7.63
C LEU A 49 -22.25 7.23 6.25
N ARG A 50 -23.32 7.49 5.48
CA ARG A 50 -23.22 8.17 4.18
C ARG A 50 -22.75 9.61 4.28
N ASP A 51 -23.16 10.32 5.35
CA ASP A 51 -22.77 11.70 5.59
C ASP A 51 -21.33 11.81 6.15
N GLY A 52 -20.66 10.67 6.44
CA GLY A 52 -19.29 10.59 6.96
C GLY A 52 -19.18 10.81 8.48
N ASP A 53 -20.30 10.80 9.19
CA ASP A 53 -20.33 10.77 10.66
C ASP A 53 -20.21 9.31 11.14
N TYR A 54 -19.01 8.76 10.98
CA TYR A 54 -18.75 7.34 11.27
C TYR A 54 -18.87 7.02 12.76
N GLU A 55 -18.46 7.95 13.64
CA GLU A 55 -18.61 7.81 15.09
C GLU A 55 -20.08 7.84 15.52
N GLY A 56 -20.88 8.75 14.95
CA GLY A 56 -22.31 8.82 15.19
C GLY A 56 -23.04 7.57 14.68
N ALA A 57 -22.64 7.04 13.52
CA ALA A 57 -23.14 5.77 13.00
C ALA A 57 -22.78 4.61 13.93
N GLU A 58 -21.53 4.48 14.34
CA GLU A 58 -21.05 3.47 15.29
C GLU A 58 -21.86 3.49 16.58
N LYS A 59 -21.99 4.67 17.22
CA LYS A 59 -22.76 4.84 18.45
C LYS A 59 -24.20 4.37 18.30
N THR A 60 -24.81 4.68 17.15
CA THR A 60 -26.21 4.33 16.85
C THR A 60 -26.38 2.83 16.62
N TYR A 61 -25.46 2.19 15.85
CA TYR A 61 -25.48 0.73 15.67
C TYR A 61 -25.22 -0.03 16.97
N ARG A 62 -24.29 0.43 17.82
CA ARG A 62 -24.05 -0.13 19.15
C ARG A 62 -25.32 -0.06 20.03
N ALA A 63 -26.05 1.05 19.96
CA ALA A 63 -27.31 1.20 20.69
C ALA A 63 -28.41 0.26 20.19
N LEU A 64 -28.47 -0.06 18.88
CA LEU A 64 -29.36 -1.08 18.33
C LEU A 64 -28.97 -2.46 18.82
N LEU A 65 -27.69 -2.82 18.78
CA LEU A 65 -27.17 -4.11 19.22
C LEU A 65 -27.28 -4.34 20.75
N ALA A 66 -27.31 -3.26 21.54
CA ALA A 66 -27.58 -3.35 22.98
C ALA A 66 -29.04 -3.74 23.28
N LYS A 67 -29.97 -3.41 22.38
CA LYS A 67 -31.38 -3.81 22.47
C LYS A 67 -31.63 -5.19 21.88
N ASP A 68 -31.07 -5.46 20.72
CA ASP A 68 -31.14 -6.74 20.03
C ASP A 68 -29.72 -7.18 19.58
N PRO A 69 -29.08 -8.05 20.37
CA PRO A 69 -27.75 -8.58 20.03
C PRO A 69 -27.75 -9.44 18.76
N HIS A 70 -28.92 -9.86 18.25
CA HIS A 70 -29.07 -10.66 17.04
C HIS A 70 -29.44 -9.85 15.81
N ASP A 71 -29.46 -8.50 15.89
CA ASP A 71 -29.66 -7.64 14.71
C ASP A 71 -28.40 -7.67 13.81
N HIS A 72 -28.36 -8.67 12.90
CA HIS A 72 -27.24 -8.88 11.99
C HIS A 72 -27.05 -7.70 11.04
N GLN A 73 -28.12 -7.00 10.65
CA GLN A 73 -28.01 -5.82 9.79
C GLN A 73 -27.33 -4.64 10.50
N ALA A 74 -27.71 -4.38 11.77
CA ALA A 74 -27.01 -3.38 12.58
C ALA A 74 -25.55 -3.77 12.82
N ARG A 75 -25.24 -5.06 12.96
CA ARG A 75 -23.89 -5.57 13.14
C ARG A 75 -23.02 -5.37 11.90
N LEU A 76 -23.57 -5.59 10.70
CA LEU A 76 -22.88 -5.30 9.43
C LEU A 76 -22.67 -3.80 9.24
N GLY A 77 -23.69 -2.97 9.58
CA GLY A 77 -23.53 -1.51 9.56
C GLY A 77 -22.43 -1.02 10.50
N LEU A 78 -22.35 -1.63 11.71
CA LEU A 78 -21.28 -1.35 12.67
C LEU A 78 -19.91 -1.77 12.13
N SER A 79 -19.81 -2.96 11.53
CA SER A 79 -18.56 -3.41 10.90
C SER A 79 -18.09 -2.43 9.82
N LEU A 80 -19.00 -1.94 8.96
CA LEU A 80 -18.66 -0.94 7.94
C LEU A 80 -18.25 0.40 8.55
N ALA A 81 -18.94 0.89 9.59
CA ALA A 81 -18.57 2.13 10.28
C ALA A 81 -17.16 2.05 10.89
N LEU A 82 -16.83 0.92 11.51
CA LEU A 82 -15.51 0.65 12.09
C LEU A 82 -14.43 0.51 11.00
N LEU A 83 -14.75 -0.11 9.87
CA LEU A 83 -13.85 -0.20 8.72
C LEU A 83 -13.50 1.19 8.16
N LYS A 84 -14.50 2.08 8.03
CA LYS A 84 -14.29 3.47 7.59
C LYS A 84 -13.43 4.28 8.59
N GLN A 85 -13.47 3.95 9.88
CA GLN A 85 -12.62 4.54 10.92
C GLN A 85 -11.26 3.86 11.05
N ARG A 86 -10.95 2.84 10.22
CA ARG A 86 -9.74 2.00 10.29
C ARG A 86 -9.59 1.21 11.60
N HIS A 87 -10.67 0.98 12.33
CA HIS A 87 -10.72 0.06 13.47
C HIS A 87 -10.83 -1.39 12.99
N LEU A 88 -9.79 -1.85 12.28
CA LEU A 88 -9.83 -3.06 11.45
C LEU A 88 -10.17 -4.32 12.24
N GLN A 89 -9.57 -4.52 13.43
CA GLN A 89 -9.86 -5.68 14.27
C GLN A 89 -11.31 -5.72 14.71
N HIS A 90 -11.86 -4.58 15.13
CA HIS A 90 -13.27 -4.54 15.53
C HIS A 90 -14.22 -4.76 14.34
N ALA A 91 -13.89 -4.22 13.16
CA ALA A 91 -14.65 -4.46 11.93
C ALA A 91 -14.67 -5.95 11.57
N TYR A 92 -13.51 -6.61 11.64
CA TYR A 92 -13.33 -8.06 11.49
C TYR A 92 -14.21 -8.83 12.47
N ASP A 93 -14.15 -8.52 13.76
CA ASP A 93 -14.89 -9.24 14.83
C ASP A 93 -16.40 -9.17 14.59
N HIS A 94 -16.91 -8.00 14.17
CA HIS A 94 -18.35 -7.84 13.92
C HIS A 94 -18.80 -8.58 12.66
N ALA A 95 -18.05 -8.56 11.57
CA ALA A 95 -18.35 -9.31 10.36
C ALA A 95 -18.29 -10.83 10.62
N SER A 96 -17.28 -11.31 11.32
CA SER A 96 -17.11 -12.73 11.68
C SER A 96 -18.27 -13.26 12.53
N ARG A 97 -18.77 -12.45 13.47
CA ARG A 97 -19.95 -12.84 14.28
C ARG A 97 -21.21 -13.02 13.43
N VAL A 98 -21.37 -12.24 12.36
CA VAL A 98 -22.50 -12.46 11.43
C VAL A 98 -22.28 -13.75 10.65
N ILE A 99 -21.09 -14.03 10.15
CA ILE A 99 -20.78 -15.28 9.43
C ILE A 99 -21.01 -16.50 10.31
N MET A 100 -20.69 -16.44 11.61
CA MET A 100 -20.96 -17.55 12.54
C MET A 100 -22.47 -17.85 12.69
N ALA A 101 -23.33 -16.84 12.59
CA ALA A 101 -24.77 -16.97 12.69
C ALA A 101 -25.44 -17.22 11.33
N GLU A 102 -24.96 -16.57 10.29
CA GLU A 102 -25.44 -16.59 8.90
C GLU A 102 -24.29 -16.87 7.92
N PRO A 103 -23.82 -18.12 7.78
CA PRO A 103 -22.67 -18.45 6.93
C PRO A 103 -22.85 -18.12 5.44
N LEU A 104 -24.09 -17.90 4.99
CA LEU A 104 -24.42 -17.57 3.61
C LEU A 104 -24.61 -16.05 3.38
N SER A 105 -24.18 -15.21 4.30
CA SER A 105 -24.26 -13.76 4.18
C SER A 105 -23.14 -13.23 3.29
N ALA A 106 -23.42 -12.98 2.01
CA ALA A 106 -22.46 -12.41 1.06
C ALA A 106 -21.85 -11.10 1.56
N ARG A 107 -22.69 -10.23 2.13
CA ARG A 107 -22.27 -8.95 2.69
C ARG A 107 -21.31 -9.09 3.86
N ALA A 108 -21.51 -10.09 4.73
CA ALA A 108 -20.62 -10.35 5.86
C ALA A 108 -19.23 -10.80 5.38
N HIS A 109 -19.16 -11.72 4.41
CA HIS A 109 -17.91 -12.14 3.77
C HIS A 109 -17.21 -10.97 3.06
N ALA A 110 -17.95 -10.08 2.39
CA ALA A 110 -17.39 -8.90 1.73
C ALA A 110 -16.74 -7.93 2.75
N LEU A 111 -17.42 -7.65 3.86
CA LEU A 111 -16.90 -6.77 4.92
C LEU A 111 -15.71 -7.39 5.65
N LEU A 112 -15.77 -8.70 5.90
CA LEU A 112 -14.65 -9.44 6.47
C LEU A 112 -13.43 -9.36 5.56
N GLY A 113 -13.61 -9.65 4.26
CA GLY A 113 -12.55 -9.52 3.25
C GLY A 113 -11.98 -8.12 3.16
N ALA A 114 -12.82 -7.07 3.29
CA ALA A 114 -12.36 -5.68 3.28
C ALA A 114 -11.52 -5.33 4.52
N ALA A 115 -11.89 -5.80 5.71
CA ALA A 115 -11.10 -5.60 6.92
C ALA A 115 -9.75 -6.32 6.85
N ILE A 116 -9.74 -7.56 6.33
CA ILE A 116 -8.53 -8.37 6.13
C ILE A 116 -7.61 -7.72 5.07
N LEU A 117 -8.16 -7.20 3.95
CA LEU A 117 -7.37 -6.50 2.92
C LEU A 117 -6.73 -5.23 3.50
N ALA A 118 -7.49 -4.46 4.25
CA ALA A 118 -6.99 -3.23 4.87
C ALA A 118 -5.88 -3.49 5.91
N SER A 119 -5.88 -4.66 6.57
CA SER A 119 -4.77 -5.09 7.44
C SER A 119 -3.54 -5.55 6.67
N GLY A 120 -3.68 -5.86 5.37
CA GLY A 120 -2.60 -6.28 4.49
C GLY A 120 -2.48 -7.78 4.29
N ASP A 121 -3.46 -8.58 4.73
CA ASP A 121 -3.52 -10.01 4.42
C ASP A 121 -4.30 -10.25 3.12
N PHE A 122 -3.57 -10.23 2.02
CA PHE A 122 -4.14 -10.37 0.68
C PHE A 122 -4.74 -11.73 0.42
N ARG A 123 -4.09 -12.78 0.91
CA ARG A 123 -4.50 -14.16 0.65
C ARG A 123 -5.89 -14.45 1.23
N ASN A 124 -6.04 -14.17 2.52
CA ASN A 124 -7.31 -14.43 3.20
C ASN A 124 -8.40 -13.46 2.72
N SER A 125 -8.08 -12.22 2.38
CA SER A 125 -9.05 -11.27 1.84
C SER A 125 -9.64 -11.74 0.50
N VAL A 126 -8.81 -12.29 -0.40
CA VAL A 126 -9.26 -12.82 -1.70
C VAL A 126 -10.22 -14.01 -1.50
N GLU A 127 -9.95 -14.90 -0.55
CA GLU A 127 -10.85 -16.02 -0.26
C GLU A 127 -12.23 -15.57 0.24
N GLU A 128 -12.26 -14.55 1.10
CA GLU A 128 -13.51 -13.97 1.60
C GLU A 128 -14.29 -13.26 0.49
N PHE A 129 -13.64 -12.45 -0.34
CA PHE A 129 -14.30 -11.80 -1.48
C PHE A 129 -14.84 -12.83 -2.50
N ARG A 130 -14.09 -13.89 -2.80
CA ARG A 130 -14.55 -14.97 -3.68
C ARG A 130 -15.74 -15.71 -3.08
N THR A 131 -15.73 -15.94 -1.78
CA THR A 131 -16.86 -16.54 -1.08
C THR A 131 -18.09 -15.66 -1.17
N SER A 132 -17.94 -14.36 -0.92
CA SER A 132 -19.01 -13.38 -1.10
C SER A 132 -19.61 -13.42 -2.50
N LEU A 133 -18.76 -13.40 -3.55
CA LEU A 133 -19.23 -13.41 -4.95
C LEU A 133 -19.82 -14.75 -5.42
N ARG A 134 -19.48 -15.88 -4.79
CA ARG A 134 -20.18 -17.15 -5.02
C ARG A 134 -21.59 -17.15 -4.43
N LEU A 135 -21.81 -16.41 -3.34
CA LEU A 135 -23.11 -16.28 -2.70
C LEU A 135 -23.99 -15.23 -3.39
N GLN A 136 -23.38 -14.13 -3.82
CA GLN A 136 -24.04 -13.02 -4.51
C GLN A 136 -23.05 -12.37 -5.48
N ASP A 137 -23.21 -12.56 -6.77
CA ASP A 137 -22.25 -12.19 -7.81
C ASP A 137 -22.16 -10.68 -8.07
N ASP A 138 -23.09 -9.89 -7.56
CA ASP A 138 -23.15 -8.42 -7.67
C ASP A 138 -22.86 -7.68 -6.33
N GLU A 139 -22.26 -8.36 -5.32
CA GLU A 139 -21.85 -7.69 -4.08
C GLU A 139 -20.70 -6.69 -4.36
N ALA A 140 -21.07 -5.41 -4.34
CA ALA A 140 -20.20 -4.32 -4.78
C ALA A 140 -18.91 -4.19 -3.94
N ILE A 141 -18.96 -4.44 -2.61
CA ILE A 141 -17.76 -4.41 -1.77
C ILE A 141 -16.77 -5.49 -2.18
N ALA A 142 -17.24 -6.71 -2.47
CA ALA A 142 -16.38 -7.80 -2.86
C ALA A 142 -15.75 -7.56 -4.25
N ILE A 143 -16.52 -7.01 -5.20
CA ILE A 143 -16.01 -6.62 -6.52
C ILE A 143 -14.95 -5.53 -6.38
N ALA A 144 -15.22 -4.48 -5.61
CA ALA A 144 -14.26 -3.41 -5.36
C ALA A 144 -13.01 -3.93 -4.63
N GLY A 145 -13.18 -4.82 -3.65
CA GLY A 145 -12.09 -5.43 -2.90
C GLY A 145 -11.14 -6.22 -3.80
N LEU A 146 -11.65 -7.13 -4.66
CA LEU A 146 -10.84 -7.85 -5.64
C LEU A 146 -10.17 -6.91 -6.64
N ALA A 147 -10.87 -5.87 -7.07
CA ALA A 147 -10.30 -4.86 -7.96
C ALA A 147 -9.15 -4.08 -7.29
N MET A 148 -9.22 -3.85 -5.98
CA MET A 148 -8.11 -3.24 -5.24
C MET A 148 -6.96 -4.21 -5.04
N VAL A 149 -7.20 -5.51 -4.86
CA VAL A 149 -6.12 -6.53 -4.90
C VAL A 149 -5.40 -6.47 -6.25
N ASP A 150 -6.17 -6.45 -7.37
CA ASP A 150 -5.60 -6.30 -8.72
C ASP A 150 -4.77 -5.01 -8.86
N PHE A 151 -5.23 -3.91 -8.27
CA PHE A 151 -4.52 -2.63 -8.24
C PHE A 151 -3.17 -2.71 -7.52
N TYR A 152 -3.13 -3.32 -6.34
CA TYR A 152 -1.90 -3.48 -5.57
C TYR A 152 -0.90 -4.44 -6.23
N GLU A 153 -1.39 -5.42 -6.98
CA GLU A 153 -0.59 -6.36 -7.76
C GLU A 153 -0.29 -5.86 -9.19
N ASN A 154 -0.53 -4.57 -9.46
CA ASN A 154 -0.28 -3.88 -10.73
C ASN A 154 -1.04 -4.46 -11.95
N ARG A 155 -2.14 -5.18 -11.72
CA ARG A 155 -3.06 -5.65 -12.79
C ARG A 155 -4.11 -4.56 -13.10
N LEU A 156 -3.65 -3.42 -13.61
CA LEU A 156 -4.43 -2.18 -13.69
C LEU A 156 -5.69 -2.29 -14.55
N GLU A 157 -5.63 -2.99 -15.68
CA GLU A 157 -6.82 -3.17 -16.55
C GLU A 157 -7.93 -3.97 -15.86
N SER A 158 -7.58 -5.03 -15.13
CA SER A 158 -8.53 -5.82 -14.36
C SER A 158 -9.12 -4.99 -13.23
N SER A 159 -8.27 -4.26 -12.50
CA SER A 159 -8.69 -3.33 -11.45
C SER A 159 -9.70 -2.31 -11.96
N ILE A 160 -9.39 -1.62 -13.06
CA ILE A 160 -10.27 -0.60 -13.65
C ILE A 160 -11.62 -1.19 -14.06
N ARG A 161 -11.65 -2.38 -14.69
CA ARG A 161 -12.90 -3.05 -15.04
C ARG A 161 -13.75 -3.37 -13.81
N GLY A 162 -13.12 -3.92 -12.75
CA GLY A 162 -13.79 -4.23 -11.49
C GLY A 162 -14.34 -2.98 -10.80
N LEU A 163 -13.55 -1.91 -10.71
CA LEU A 163 -13.98 -0.64 -10.09
C LEU A 163 -15.10 0.04 -10.88
N ARG A 164 -15.06 0.02 -12.21
CA ARG A 164 -16.18 0.51 -13.03
C ARG A 164 -17.48 -0.26 -12.74
N ARG A 165 -17.37 -1.60 -12.57
CA ARG A 165 -18.52 -2.45 -12.18
C ARG A 165 -19.03 -2.08 -10.78
N ALA A 166 -18.15 -1.91 -9.79
CA ALA A 166 -18.54 -1.50 -8.45
C ALA A 166 -19.23 -0.14 -8.43
N VAL A 167 -18.72 0.88 -9.18
CA VAL A 167 -19.35 2.19 -9.35
C VAL A 167 -20.72 2.08 -10.03
N ALA A 168 -20.90 1.15 -10.97
CA ALA A 168 -22.18 0.94 -11.63
C ALA A 168 -23.22 0.32 -10.68
N LEU A 169 -22.80 -0.56 -9.75
CA LEU A 169 -23.66 -1.18 -8.74
C LEU A 169 -24.03 -0.22 -7.60
N ASP A 170 -23.07 0.58 -7.14
CA ASP A 170 -23.30 1.61 -6.12
C ASP A 170 -22.58 2.91 -6.49
N SER A 171 -23.27 3.78 -7.23
CA SER A 171 -22.75 5.07 -7.67
C SER A 171 -22.65 6.13 -6.57
N LYS A 172 -23.15 5.82 -5.36
CA LYS A 172 -23.15 6.74 -4.21
C LYS A 172 -22.03 6.41 -3.21
N GLU A 173 -21.30 5.31 -3.39
CA GLU A 173 -20.14 4.99 -2.56
C GLU A 173 -18.90 5.78 -3.08
N PRO A 174 -18.42 6.79 -2.32
CA PRO A 174 -17.33 7.63 -2.79
C PRO A 174 -16.01 6.89 -2.95
N ASP A 175 -15.75 5.85 -2.15
CA ASP A 175 -14.49 5.13 -2.21
C ASP A 175 -14.31 4.39 -3.54
N TYR A 176 -15.38 3.95 -4.21
CA TYR A 176 -15.26 3.30 -5.52
C TYR A 176 -14.80 4.30 -6.60
N LEU A 177 -15.30 5.54 -6.56
CA LEU A 177 -14.86 6.61 -7.46
C LEU A 177 -13.42 7.05 -7.16
N PHE A 178 -13.07 7.16 -5.89
CA PHE A 178 -11.70 7.47 -5.48
C PHE A 178 -10.71 6.41 -5.98
N ASN A 179 -11.02 5.13 -5.75
CA ASN A 179 -10.19 4.01 -6.18
C ASN A 179 -10.12 3.90 -7.71
N LEU A 180 -11.22 4.17 -8.42
CA LEU A 180 -11.22 4.23 -9.89
C LEU A 180 -10.30 5.35 -10.39
N GLY A 181 -10.35 6.53 -9.75
CA GLY A 181 -9.44 7.64 -10.03
C GLY A 181 -7.97 7.25 -9.82
N GLN A 182 -7.66 6.52 -8.75
CA GLN A 182 -6.29 6.03 -8.50
C GLN A 182 -5.85 5.02 -9.57
N ALA A 183 -6.69 4.04 -9.90
CA ALA A 183 -6.34 2.99 -10.86
C ALA A 183 -6.15 3.56 -12.27
N THR A 184 -7.04 4.46 -12.70
CA THR A 184 -6.96 5.13 -14.00
C THR A 184 -5.78 6.10 -14.08
N ALA A 185 -5.46 6.83 -13.00
CA ALA A 185 -4.27 7.68 -12.93
C ALA A 185 -2.97 6.87 -13.06
N ARG A 186 -2.86 5.73 -12.35
CA ARG A 186 -1.70 4.83 -12.45
C ARG A 186 -1.59 4.18 -13.82
N SER A 187 -2.72 3.94 -14.50
CA SER A 187 -2.77 3.43 -15.88
C SER A 187 -2.61 4.52 -16.94
N GLU A 188 -2.25 5.74 -16.56
CA GLU A 188 -2.08 6.92 -17.43
C GLU A 188 -3.37 7.35 -18.17
N GLN A 189 -4.54 6.88 -17.73
CA GLN A 189 -5.84 7.31 -18.22
C GLN A 189 -6.28 8.61 -17.51
N TYR A 190 -5.48 9.67 -17.64
CA TYR A 190 -5.56 10.88 -16.80
C TYR A 190 -6.90 11.63 -16.90
N LYS A 191 -7.55 11.61 -18.06
CA LYS A 191 -8.87 12.26 -18.24
C LYS A 191 -9.93 11.55 -17.41
N GLU A 192 -9.99 10.22 -17.48
CA GLU A 192 -10.93 9.43 -16.69
C GLU A 192 -10.62 9.52 -15.19
N ALA A 193 -9.34 9.59 -14.82
CA ALA A 193 -8.92 9.79 -13.44
C ALA A 193 -9.47 11.13 -12.89
N ALA A 194 -9.30 12.22 -13.64
CA ALA A 194 -9.84 13.53 -13.27
C ALA A 194 -11.36 13.50 -13.14
N ASP A 195 -12.09 12.90 -14.12
CA ASP A 195 -13.54 12.75 -14.07
C ASP A 195 -14.02 11.95 -12.86
N SER A 196 -13.32 10.87 -12.52
CA SER A 196 -13.61 10.03 -11.35
C SER A 196 -13.44 10.80 -10.04
N TYR A 197 -12.38 11.59 -9.94
CA TYR A 197 -12.13 12.42 -8.76
C TYR A 197 -13.10 13.61 -8.65
N GLU A 198 -13.53 14.23 -9.75
CA GLU A 198 -14.57 15.24 -9.73
C GLU A 198 -15.89 14.66 -9.21
N ARG A 199 -16.28 13.48 -9.71
CA ARG A 199 -17.46 12.76 -9.21
C ARG A 199 -17.32 12.38 -7.74
N PHE A 200 -16.12 11.93 -7.29
CA PHE A 200 -15.84 11.71 -5.88
C PHE A 200 -16.07 13.00 -5.07
N LEU A 201 -15.52 14.15 -5.48
CA LEU A 201 -15.71 15.41 -4.77
C LEU A 201 -17.17 15.84 -4.67
N ALA A 202 -18.00 15.47 -5.66
CA ALA A 202 -19.42 15.79 -5.68
C ALA A 202 -20.20 15.01 -4.60
N ILE A 203 -19.81 13.75 -4.29
CA ILE A 203 -20.57 12.88 -3.39
C ILE A 203 -19.87 12.59 -2.05
N ALA A 204 -18.53 12.77 -1.98
CA ALA A 204 -17.76 12.49 -0.79
C ALA A 204 -18.20 13.37 0.39
N PRO A 205 -18.25 12.81 1.62
CA PRO A 205 -18.59 13.55 2.82
C PRO A 205 -17.71 14.78 3.00
N LYS A 206 -18.27 15.87 3.55
CA LYS A 206 -17.50 17.09 3.87
C LYS A 206 -16.50 16.87 5.00
N THR A 207 -16.76 15.90 5.86
CA THR A 207 -15.88 15.46 6.95
C THR A 207 -14.57 14.86 6.43
N ASP A 208 -14.54 14.35 5.20
CA ASP A 208 -13.36 13.84 4.52
C ASP A 208 -12.47 14.98 3.94
N ALA A 209 -12.13 15.94 4.80
CA ALA A 209 -11.49 17.19 4.39
C ALA A 209 -10.09 16.97 3.78
N ASP A 210 -9.24 16.18 4.44
CA ASP A 210 -7.86 15.96 4.01
C ASP A 210 -7.78 15.28 2.63
N ARG A 211 -8.63 14.27 2.37
CA ARG A 211 -8.70 13.59 1.08
C ARG A 211 -9.26 14.51 -0.01
N ARG A 212 -10.30 15.26 0.31
CA ARG A 212 -10.92 16.24 -0.60
C ARG A 212 -9.92 17.34 -1.00
N ASP A 213 -9.15 17.86 -0.06
CA ASP A 213 -8.17 18.92 -0.33
C ASP A 213 -7.02 18.43 -1.22
N ARG A 214 -6.53 17.22 -0.98
CA ARG A 214 -5.51 16.60 -1.86
C ARG A 214 -6.00 16.44 -3.30
N ILE A 215 -7.25 16.04 -3.46
CA ILE A 215 -7.83 15.72 -4.78
C ILE A 215 -8.04 16.97 -5.63
N ARG A 216 -8.41 18.13 -5.05
CA ARG A 216 -8.67 19.35 -5.84
C ARG A 216 -7.50 19.74 -6.75
N GLY A 217 -6.30 19.85 -6.19
CA GLY A 217 -5.12 20.20 -7.01
C GLY A 217 -4.62 19.03 -7.87
N LEU A 218 -4.89 17.79 -7.46
CA LEU A 218 -4.59 16.63 -8.28
C LEU A 218 -5.44 16.61 -9.56
N ILE A 219 -6.70 17.01 -9.51
CA ILE A 219 -7.57 17.11 -10.70
C ILE A 219 -6.95 18.05 -11.74
N ASP A 220 -6.54 19.26 -11.34
CA ASP A 220 -5.92 20.22 -12.25
C ASP A 220 -4.65 19.64 -12.89
N PHE A 221 -3.85 18.96 -12.11
CA PHE A 221 -2.65 18.29 -12.60
C PHE A 221 -2.97 17.15 -13.59
N LEU A 222 -3.94 16.29 -13.27
CA LEU A 222 -4.37 15.22 -14.16
C LEU A 222 -4.97 15.75 -15.47
N ARG A 223 -5.73 16.85 -15.43
CA ARG A 223 -6.21 17.57 -16.63
C ARG A 223 -5.03 18.07 -17.47
N TYR A 224 -4.00 18.65 -16.83
CA TYR A 224 -2.78 19.05 -17.52
C TYR A 224 -2.08 17.86 -18.18
N LEU A 225 -1.87 16.75 -17.44
CA LEU A 225 -1.22 15.54 -17.96
C LEU A 225 -2.02 14.92 -19.12
N GLY A 226 -3.34 14.87 -19.00
CA GLY A 226 -4.24 14.34 -20.04
C GLY A 226 -4.25 15.13 -21.35
N ASN A 227 -3.68 16.33 -21.36
CA ASN A 227 -3.52 17.18 -22.54
C ASN A 227 -2.10 17.10 -23.14
N GLN A 228 -1.16 16.38 -22.50
CA GLN A 228 0.16 16.16 -23.08
C GLN A 228 0.12 15.10 -24.19
N ALA A 229 0.95 15.26 -25.22
CA ALA A 229 1.02 14.31 -26.33
C ALA A 229 1.58 12.95 -25.88
N SER A 230 2.60 12.96 -25.02
CA SER A 230 3.18 11.78 -24.38
C SER A 230 3.83 12.17 -23.06
N LEU A 231 3.92 11.21 -22.13
CA LEU A 231 4.65 11.35 -20.88
C LEU A 231 5.71 10.26 -20.80
N TYR A 232 6.81 10.58 -20.15
CA TYR A 232 7.93 9.66 -19.95
C TYR A 232 8.40 9.00 -21.27
N ASP A 233 8.48 9.77 -22.35
CA ASP A 233 8.93 9.26 -23.64
C ASP A 233 10.41 8.90 -23.57
N LEU A 234 10.71 7.62 -23.83
CA LEU A 234 12.05 7.07 -23.66
C LEU A 234 12.87 7.21 -24.93
N ARG A 235 13.99 7.92 -24.85
CA ARG A 235 14.97 8.13 -25.92
C ARG A 235 16.33 7.56 -25.52
N GLY A 236 17.26 7.51 -26.47
CA GLY A 236 18.62 7.03 -26.27
C GLY A 236 18.73 5.51 -26.17
N ALA A 237 19.67 5.04 -25.35
CA ALA A 237 20.00 3.62 -25.25
C ALA A 237 18.88 2.75 -24.65
N ASN A 238 18.87 1.46 -24.98
CA ASN A 238 17.94 0.50 -24.37
C ASN A 238 18.40 0.02 -22.98
N ASN A 239 19.67 0.19 -22.68
CA ASN A 239 20.27 -0.10 -21.37
C ASN A 239 21.36 0.92 -21.09
N THR A 240 21.54 1.23 -19.82
CA THR A 240 22.63 2.05 -19.33
C THR A 240 23.06 1.57 -17.97
N SER A 241 24.33 1.76 -17.66
CA SER A 241 24.89 1.54 -16.34
C SER A 241 25.64 2.81 -15.92
N MET A 242 25.45 3.24 -14.69
CA MET A 242 26.09 4.41 -14.15
C MET A 242 26.51 4.17 -12.69
N THR A 243 27.57 4.83 -12.26
CA THR A 243 28.00 4.76 -10.86
C THR A 243 27.18 5.71 -10.01
N PHE A 244 26.99 5.37 -8.73
CA PHE A 244 26.41 6.24 -7.73
C PHE A 244 27.37 6.48 -6.56
N GLU A 245 27.17 7.59 -5.86
CA GLU A 245 27.79 7.86 -4.58
C GLU A 245 26.88 7.32 -3.48
N SER A 246 27.39 6.46 -2.60
CA SER A 246 26.63 5.94 -1.46
C SER A 246 26.82 6.88 -0.26
N VAL A 247 25.75 7.57 0.16
CA VAL A 247 25.77 8.48 1.30
C VAL A 247 24.69 8.04 2.28
N ASP A 248 25.08 7.67 3.49
CA ASP A 248 24.17 7.08 4.49
C ASP A 248 23.35 5.92 3.90
N ALA A 249 24.00 5.03 3.15
CA ALA A 249 23.40 3.91 2.41
C ALA A 249 22.37 4.31 1.33
N ARG A 250 22.23 5.59 1.00
CA ARG A 250 21.36 6.06 -0.09
C ARG A 250 22.17 6.20 -1.38
N PRO A 251 21.71 5.65 -2.52
CA PRO A 251 22.36 5.81 -3.81
C PRO A 251 22.10 7.21 -4.39
N ILE A 252 23.16 8.00 -4.58
CA ILE A 252 23.08 9.34 -5.19
C ILE A 252 23.62 9.27 -6.61
N LEU A 253 22.77 9.59 -7.56
CA LEU A 253 23.05 9.58 -9.00
C LEU A 253 23.33 11.00 -9.54
N LYS A 254 24.18 11.10 -10.55
CA LYS A 254 24.39 12.32 -11.32
C LYS A 254 23.43 12.35 -12.51
N VAL A 255 22.53 13.33 -12.52
CA VAL A 255 21.42 13.43 -13.47
C VAL A 255 21.47 14.78 -14.18
N ARG A 256 21.21 14.81 -15.49
CA ARG A 256 20.96 16.07 -16.20
C ARG A 256 19.47 16.24 -16.45
N VAL A 257 18.96 17.45 -16.32
CA VAL A 257 17.55 17.76 -16.56
C VAL A 257 17.41 18.93 -17.54
N ASN A 258 16.32 18.92 -18.30
CA ASN A 258 15.93 19.97 -19.23
C ASN A 258 17.03 20.33 -20.27
N GLY A 259 17.87 19.35 -20.64
CA GLY A 259 19.00 19.58 -21.57
C GLY A 259 20.12 20.44 -20.99
N GLY A 260 20.13 20.67 -19.67
CA GLY A 260 21.21 21.42 -18.99
C GLY A 260 22.55 20.70 -19.07
N LYS A 261 23.64 21.46 -18.95
CA LYS A 261 25.01 20.92 -18.99
C LYS A 261 25.48 20.41 -17.62
N GLU A 262 24.94 20.96 -16.55
CA GLU A 262 25.29 20.62 -15.17
C GLU A 262 24.66 19.30 -14.73
N TYR A 263 25.42 18.53 -13.96
CA TYR A 263 24.93 17.36 -13.28
C TYR A 263 24.35 17.76 -11.93
N LEU A 264 23.13 17.34 -11.68
CA LEU A 264 22.41 17.47 -10.42
C LEU A 264 22.49 16.16 -9.64
N LYS A 265 22.43 16.24 -8.31
CA LYS A 265 22.48 15.09 -7.40
C LYS A 265 21.08 14.61 -7.07
N PHE A 266 20.73 13.42 -7.51
CA PHE A 266 19.43 12.81 -7.22
C PHE A 266 19.59 11.51 -6.43
N VAL A 267 18.87 11.38 -5.33
CA VAL A 267 18.76 10.12 -4.60
C VAL A 267 17.86 9.16 -5.38
N LEU A 268 18.26 7.91 -5.54
CA LEU A 268 17.37 6.85 -6.02
C LEU A 268 16.43 6.44 -4.89
N ASP A 269 15.13 6.60 -5.10
CA ASP A 269 14.12 6.54 -4.04
C ASP A 269 12.94 5.65 -4.45
N THR A 270 12.97 4.38 -4.02
CA THR A 270 11.85 3.45 -4.20
C THR A 270 10.72 3.66 -3.20
N GLY A 271 10.92 4.51 -2.20
CA GLY A 271 9.92 5.01 -1.27
C GLY A 271 9.18 6.25 -1.77
N SER A 272 9.35 6.63 -3.05
CA SER A 272 8.63 7.75 -3.67
C SER A 272 7.91 7.31 -4.94
N GLY A 273 6.60 7.50 -5.00
CA GLY A 273 5.82 7.16 -6.20
C GLY A 273 6.15 8.04 -7.40
N MET A 274 6.39 9.34 -7.20
CA MET A 274 6.77 10.31 -8.22
C MET A 274 8.14 10.91 -7.91
N SER A 275 8.90 11.26 -8.92
CA SER A 275 10.17 11.98 -8.72
C SER A 275 9.93 13.35 -8.09
N VAL A 276 10.89 13.80 -7.30
CA VAL A 276 10.81 15.05 -6.54
C VAL A 276 12.01 15.92 -6.89
N ILE A 277 11.81 17.22 -6.98
CA ILE A 277 12.88 18.22 -7.11
C ILE A 277 12.80 19.21 -5.95
N SER A 278 13.94 19.68 -5.45
CA SER A 278 13.97 20.67 -4.39
C SER A 278 13.43 22.02 -4.88
N GLU A 279 12.78 22.79 -4.00
CA GLU A 279 12.33 24.16 -4.32
C GLU A 279 13.49 25.04 -4.78
N GLU A 280 14.66 24.87 -4.20
CA GLU A 280 15.85 25.62 -4.55
C GLU A 280 16.29 25.31 -5.99
N THR A 281 16.40 24.03 -6.32
CA THR A 281 16.77 23.58 -7.67
C THR A 281 15.69 23.93 -8.69
N ALA A 282 14.41 23.80 -8.33
CA ALA A 282 13.31 24.23 -9.20
C ALA A 282 13.39 25.73 -9.54
N LYS A 283 13.72 26.59 -8.57
CA LYS A 283 13.96 28.04 -8.80
C LYS A 283 15.16 28.27 -9.71
N LYS A 284 16.30 27.59 -9.48
CA LYS A 284 17.49 27.69 -10.34
C LYS A 284 17.20 27.32 -11.79
N LEU A 285 16.36 26.31 -12.00
CA LEU A 285 15.98 25.84 -13.32
C LEU A 285 14.83 26.63 -13.96
N GLY A 286 14.26 27.61 -13.25
CA GLY A 286 13.11 28.39 -13.72
C GLY A 286 11.84 27.57 -13.90
N LEU A 287 11.68 26.46 -13.16
CA LEU A 287 10.49 25.62 -13.22
C LEU A 287 9.29 26.36 -12.64
N ARG A 288 8.21 26.40 -13.39
CA ARG A 288 6.94 26.94 -12.91
C ARG A 288 6.03 25.80 -12.45
N PRO A 289 5.38 25.95 -11.28
CA PRO A 289 4.34 25.01 -10.88
C PRO A 289 3.25 24.91 -11.94
N VAL A 290 2.84 23.68 -12.24
CA VAL A 290 1.72 23.38 -13.16
C VAL A 290 0.41 23.42 -12.40
N ALA A 291 0.38 22.88 -11.17
CA ALA A 291 -0.75 22.89 -10.28
C ALA A 291 -0.27 22.93 -8.82
N ARG A 292 -1.13 23.39 -7.93
CA ARG A 292 -0.95 23.33 -6.48
C ARG A 292 -2.17 22.66 -5.88
N GLY A 293 -1.97 21.76 -4.95
CA GLY A 293 -3.11 21.08 -4.40
C GLY A 293 -2.89 20.33 -3.13
N GLY A 294 -3.67 20.70 -2.13
CA GLY A 294 -3.79 19.98 -0.88
C GLY A 294 -2.52 19.92 -0.05
N MET A 295 -2.71 19.33 1.11
CA MET A 295 -1.62 19.03 2.04
C MET A 295 -1.43 17.52 2.10
N ALA A 296 -0.20 17.05 1.95
CA ALA A 296 0.18 15.67 2.22
C ALA A 296 0.81 15.55 3.61
N ARG A 297 0.72 14.34 4.17
CA ARG A 297 1.44 13.95 5.39
C ARG A 297 2.52 12.94 5.01
N ALA A 298 3.59 12.88 5.78
CA ALA A 298 4.64 11.90 5.61
C ALA A 298 5.19 11.45 6.97
N VAL A 299 5.89 10.33 6.97
CA VAL A 299 6.59 9.82 8.15
C VAL A 299 7.78 10.74 8.47
N GLY A 300 7.98 10.98 9.76
CA GLY A 300 9.03 11.87 10.27
C GLY A 300 8.63 13.35 10.23
N GLY A 301 8.80 14.02 11.37
CA GLY A 301 8.53 15.44 11.52
C GLY A 301 7.08 15.84 11.80
N GLY A 302 6.12 14.90 11.79
CA GLY A 302 4.71 15.12 12.20
C GLY A 302 3.95 16.21 11.43
N GLY A 303 4.53 16.76 10.35
CA GLY A 303 4.02 17.90 9.61
C GLY A 303 3.21 17.52 8.39
N LYS A 304 2.50 18.54 7.89
CA LYS A 304 1.88 18.53 6.57
C LYS A 304 2.73 19.40 5.64
N PHE A 305 2.84 19.01 4.37
CA PHE A 305 3.48 19.84 3.35
C PHE A 305 2.54 20.05 2.16
N GLU A 306 2.68 21.21 1.50
CA GLU A 306 1.91 21.51 0.29
C GLU A 306 2.39 20.62 -0.87
N ILE A 307 1.45 20.05 -1.62
CA ILE A 307 1.76 19.33 -2.85
C ILE A 307 1.83 20.34 -3.99
N VAL A 308 3.03 20.51 -4.55
CA VAL A 308 3.27 21.37 -5.70
C VAL A 308 3.70 20.50 -6.86
N TYR A 309 2.97 20.58 -7.98
CA TYR A 309 3.24 19.81 -9.18
C TYR A 309 4.07 20.62 -10.16
N GLY A 310 5.14 20.00 -10.66
CA GLY A 310 6.04 20.55 -11.67
C GLY A 310 6.18 19.61 -12.86
N PHE A 311 6.98 20.04 -13.83
CA PHE A 311 7.20 19.29 -15.06
C PHE A 311 8.61 19.55 -15.59
N LEU A 312 9.38 18.47 -15.81
CA LEU A 312 10.66 18.52 -16.48
C LEU A 312 10.46 18.16 -17.96
N SER A 313 11.04 18.95 -18.86
CA SER A 313 11.04 18.61 -20.29
C SER A 313 11.85 17.35 -20.57
N SER A 314 12.92 17.11 -19.79
CA SER A 314 13.70 15.87 -19.87
C SER A 314 14.46 15.57 -18.58
N MET A 315 14.78 14.29 -18.38
CA MET A 315 15.70 13.75 -17.38
C MET A 315 16.64 12.76 -18.08
N GLU A 316 17.94 12.90 -17.87
CA GLU A 316 18.96 12.04 -18.46
C GLU A 316 19.66 11.22 -17.37
N LEU A 317 19.58 9.89 -17.51
CA LEU A 317 20.18 8.88 -16.64
C LEU A 317 21.19 8.07 -17.47
N GLY A 318 22.48 8.42 -17.38
CA GLY A 318 23.49 7.84 -18.27
C GLY A 318 23.14 8.12 -19.75
N ASP A 319 23.03 7.04 -20.55
CA ASP A 319 22.70 7.12 -21.98
C ASP A 319 21.19 7.07 -22.28
N VAL A 320 20.37 7.01 -21.23
CA VAL A 320 18.90 7.04 -21.33
C VAL A 320 18.40 8.44 -21.08
N LYS A 321 17.59 8.96 -22.01
CA LYS A 321 16.87 10.22 -21.86
C LYS A 321 15.38 9.93 -21.74
N ILE A 322 14.73 10.54 -20.77
CA ILE A 322 13.30 10.46 -20.51
C ILE A 322 12.73 11.85 -20.73
N GLU A 323 11.80 11.98 -21.66
CA GLU A 323 11.17 13.26 -21.97
C GLU A 323 9.80 13.36 -21.30
N SER A 324 9.36 14.57 -21.01
CA SER A 324 8.05 14.87 -20.42
C SER A 324 7.84 14.20 -19.06
N VAL A 325 8.62 14.60 -18.05
CA VAL A 325 8.66 13.97 -16.71
C VAL A 325 7.91 14.82 -15.69
N PRO A 326 6.73 14.38 -15.20
CA PRO A 326 6.05 14.97 -14.05
C PRO A 326 6.88 14.82 -12.77
N VAL A 327 6.90 15.87 -11.94
CA VAL A 327 7.64 15.88 -10.67
C VAL A 327 6.86 16.62 -9.58
N TYR A 328 7.13 16.29 -8.33
CA TYR A 328 6.79 17.16 -7.19
C TYR A 328 7.89 18.18 -6.96
N ILE A 329 7.52 19.38 -6.56
CA ILE A 329 8.43 20.43 -6.10
C ILE A 329 8.19 20.60 -4.61
N ARG A 330 9.22 20.46 -3.78
CA ARG A 330 9.07 20.65 -2.34
C ARG A 330 10.36 21.07 -1.64
N HIS A 331 10.22 21.60 -0.45
CA HIS A 331 11.33 21.85 0.45
C HIS A 331 11.96 20.54 0.98
N PHE A 332 13.29 20.49 1.09
CA PHE A 332 14.04 19.40 1.73
C PHE A 332 14.55 19.86 3.10
N TYR A 333 14.38 19.02 4.10
CA TYR A 333 14.72 19.34 5.49
C TYR A 333 16.09 18.80 5.92
N ASP A 334 16.69 17.87 5.14
CA ASP A 334 18.03 17.35 5.43
C ASP A 334 19.08 18.28 4.81
N ASP A 335 19.65 19.14 5.65
CA ASP A 335 20.67 20.11 5.27
C ASP A 335 22.11 19.54 5.35
N ARG A 336 22.27 18.32 5.88
CA ARG A 336 23.58 17.65 5.98
C ARG A 336 24.16 17.29 4.62
N TYR A 337 23.28 17.01 3.67
CA TYR A 337 23.65 16.62 2.31
C TYR A 337 22.81 17.39 1.29
N SER A 338 23.51 18.21 0.48
CA SER A 338 22.84 18.91 -0.61
C SER A 338 22.48 17.94 -1.73
N VAL A 339 21.20 17.64 -1.89
CA VAL A 339 20.65 16.90 -3.02
C VAL A 339 19.63 17.76 -3.75
N ASP A 340 19.61 17.63 -5.07
CA ASP A 340 18.73 18.41 -5.95
C ASP A 340 17.34 17.78 -6.08
N GLY A 341 17.24 16.43 -5.89
CA GLY A 341 15.99 15.72 -6.02
C GLY A 341 16.06 14.25 -5.65
N TYR A 342 14.92 13.58 -5.92
CA TYR A 342 14.72 12.14 -5.73
C TYR A 342 14.14 11.54 -7.01
N ILE A 343 14.65 10.39 -7.46
CA ILE A 343 14.12 9.65 -8.60
C ILE A 343 13.15 8.61 -8.08
N GLY A 344 11.87 8.82 -8.33
CA GLY A 344 10.80 7.96 -7.85
C GLY A 344 10.39 6.86 -8.83
N LEU A 345 9.47 6.01 -8.36
CA LEU A 345 8.99 4.83 -9.09
C LEU A 345 8.37 5.15 -10.45
N ALA A 346 7.73 6.30 -10.63
CA ALA A 346 7.15 6.70 -11.92
C ALA A 346 8.18 6.74 -13.07
N VAL A 347 9.46 6.97 -12.75
CA VAL A 347 10.58 6.92 -13.70
C VAL A 347 11.14 5.50 -13.79
N ILE A 348 11.58 4.92 -12.67
CA ILE A 348 12.35 3.67 -12.69
C ILE A 348 11.50 2.43 -13.00
N SER A 349 10.19 2.46 -12.76
CA SER A 349 9.29 1.35 -13.07
C SER A 349 9.11 1.09 -14.57
N ARG A 350 9.63 1.96 -15.41
CA ARG A 350 9.63 1.80 -16.88
C ARG A 350 10.78 0.92 -17.37
N PHE A 351 11.60 0.43 -16.44
CA PHE A 351 12.79 -0.37 -16.68
C PHE A 351 12.81 -1.57 -15.73
N ILE A 352 13.53 -2.61 -16.11
CA ILE A 352 14.13 -3.50 -15.13
C ILE A 352 15.31 -2.73 -14.55
N THR A 353 15.25 -2.49 -13.26
CA THR A 353 16.20 -1.62 -12.54
C THR A 353 17.04 -2.46 -11.60
N SER A 354 18.37 -2.24 -11.57
CA SER A 354 19.26 -2.91 -10.63
C SER A 354 20.14 -1.90 -9.89
N VAL A 355 20.27 -2.09 -8.59
CA VAL A 355 21.13 -1.31 -7.68
C VAL A 355 22.12 -2.28 -7.05
N ASP A 356 23.38 -2.14 -7.39
CA ASP A 356 24.48 -2.95 -6.83
C ASP A 356 25.27 -2.09 -5.83
N TYR A 357 25.06 -2.35 -4.54
CA TYR A 357 25.79 -1.64 -3.49
C TYR A 357 27.23 -2.11 -3.32
N GLY A 358 27.60 -3.26 -3.89
CA GLY A 358 28.99 -3.76 -3.87
C GLY A 358 29.89 -2.97 -4.79
N ASP A 359 29.43 -2.75 -6.02
CA ASP A 359 30.17 -2.02 -7.05
C ASP A 359 29.71 -0.56 -7.17
N ASN A 360 28.74 -0.13 -6.37
CA ASN A 360 28.08 1.18 -6.45
C ASN A 360 27.59 1.49 -7.88
N THR A 361 26.93 0.51 -8.51
CA THR A 361 26.40 0.67 -9.88
C THR A 361 24.89 0.61 -9.91
N PHE A 362 24.32 1.47 -10.74
CA PHE A 362 22.90 1.55 -11.05
C PHE A 362 22.68 1.22 -12.51
N THR A 363 21.82 0.28 -12.81
CA THR A 363 21.56 -0.18 -14.18
C THR A 363 20.08 -0.06 -14.51
N LEU A 364 19.78 0.49 -15.67
CA LEU A 364 18.45 0.51 -16.28
C LEU A 364 18.46 -0.31 -17.56
N ARG A 365 17.46 -1.16 -17.72
CA ARG A 365 17.25 -1.96 -18.92
C ARG A 365 15.79 -1.87 -19.36
N ARG A 366 15.55 -1.37 -20.60
CA ARG A 366 14.20 -1.37 -21.18
C ARG A 366 13.74 -2.80 -21.42
N GLU A 367 12.54 -3.11 -20.99
CA GLU A 367 11.89 -4.36 -21.35
C GLU A 367 11.21 -4.20 -22.70
N ARG A 368 11.45 -5.16 -23.62
CA ARG A 368 10.65 -5.24 -24.83
C ARG A 368 9.24 -5.71 -24.42
N LYS A 369 8.21 -4.90 -24.67
CA LYS A 369 6.82 -5.36 -24.56
C LYS A 369 6.68 -6.59 -25.46
N LEU A 370 6.68 -7.76 -24.87
CA LEU A 370 6.18 -8.95 -25.52
C LEU A 370 4.69 -8.70 -25.78
N LYS A 371 4.30 -8.65 -27.05
CA LYS A 371 2.88 -8.71 -27.43
C LYS A 371 2.38 -10.09 -27.01
N THR A 372 1.90 -10.22 -25.81
CA THR A 372 1.13 -11.38 -25.38
C THR A 372 -0.34 -11.08 -25.62
N ASP A 373 -0.80 -11.42 -26.85
CA ASP A 373 -2.20 -11.76 -27.07
C ASP A 373 -2.44 -13.11 -26.38
N ALA A 374 -2.67 -13.08 -25.08
CA ALA A 374 -3.22 -14.20 -24.35
C ALA A 374 -4.34 -13.65 -23.48
N GLN A 375 -5.56 -13.84 -23.95
CA GLN A 375 -6.75 -13.84 -23.12
C GLN A 375 -6.53 -14.87 -21.99
N VAL A 376 -6.11 -14.41 -20.82
CA VAL A 376 -6.19 -15.22 -19.61
C VAL A 376 -7.58 -15.01 -19.05
N GLY A 377 -8.40 -16.04 -19.17
CA GLY A 377 -9.74 -16.10 -18.61
C GLY A 377 -9.74 -15.88 -17.11
N PHE A 378 -10.86 -15.43 -16.59
CA PHE A 378 -11.17 -15.29 -15.17
C PHE A 378 -10.71 -16.55 -14.41
N GLY A 379 -9.70 -16.43 -13.54
CA GLY A 379 -9.35 -17.49 -12.61
C GLY A 379 -7.88 -17.83 -12.39
N GLY A 380 -6.95 -17.17 -13.06
CA GLY A 380 -5.52 -17.43 -12.85
C GLY A 380 -4.83 -16.35 -12.02
N SER A 381 -4.73 -16.56 -10.71
CA SER A 381 -3.78 -15.85 -9.85
C SER A 381 -2.37 -16.24 -10.32
N ALA A 382 -1.67 -15.33 -10.99
CA ALA A 382 -0.21 -15.43 -11.09
C ALA A 382 0.38 -14.87 -9.77
N SER A 383 0.05 -15.51 -8.66
CA SER A 383 0.95 -15.51 -7.51
C SER A 383 2.25 -16.17 -7.98
N PRO A 384 3.44 -15.69 -7.59
CA PRO A 384 4.67 -16.44 -7.82
C PRO A 384 4.39 -17.86 -7.38
N ALA A 385 4.66 -18.81 -8.28
CA ALA A 385 4.33 -20.19 -8.06
C ALA A 385 4.98 -20.64 -6.74
N ARG A 386 4.16 -20.86 -5.74
CA ARG A 386 4.53 -21.64 -4.57
C ARG A 386 4.21 -23.09 -4.91
N ASP A 387 5.11 -23.99 -4.55
CA ASP A 387 4.84 -25.41 -4.69
C ASP A 387 3.68 -25.85 -3.78
N GLU A 388 3.26 -27.13 -3.89
CA GLU A 388 2.18 -27.69 -3.08
C GLU A 388 2.41 -27.62 -1.56
N LYS A 389 3.64 -27.27 -1.13
CA LYS A 389 4.04 -27.06 0.27
C LYS A 389 4.10 -25.59 0.70
N GLY A 390 3.81 -24.65 -0.23
CA GLY A 390 3.82 -23.22 0.05
C GLY A 390 5.20 -22.56 -0.03
N GLU A 391 6.23 -23.27 -0.52
CA GLU A 391 7.57 -22.73 -0.73
C GLU A 391 7.68 -21.97 -2.06
N LEU A 392 8.48 -20.89 -2.07
CA LEU A 392 8.75 -20.08 -3.26
C LEU A 392 9.49 -20.91 -4.31
N THR A 393 8.94 -20.99 -5.53
CA THR A 393 9.61 -21.69 -6.62
C THR A 393 10.85 -20.92 -7.05
N THR A 394 12.00 -21.61 -7.05
CA THR A 394 13.24 -21.07 -7.61
C THR A 394 13.14 -20.97 -9.13
N SER A 395 13.38 -19.77 -9.67
CA SER A 395 13.68 -19.60 -11.10
C SER A 395 14.89 -20.45 -11.49
N THR A 396 14.92 -20.95 -12.70
CA THR A 396 15.96 -21.84 -13.28
C THR A 396 17.42 -21.32 -13.19
N ALA A 397 17.63 -20.12 -12.61
CA ALA A 397 18.95 -19.50 -12.43
C ALA A 397 19.40 -19.38 -10.96
N GLY A 398 18.67 -19.94 -10.00
CA GLY A 398 19.06 -19.88 -8.58
C GLY A 398 18.87 -18.52 -7.88
N THR A 399 18.24 -17.56 -8.55
CA THR A 399 17.90 -16.24 -8.00
C THR A 399 16.48 -16.29 -7.45
N LEU A 400 16.29 -15.95 -6.18
CA LEU A 400 14.99 -15.98 -5.55
C LEU A 400 14.22 -14.67 -5.83
N GLU A 401 12.99 -14.81 -6.26
CA GLU A 401 12.06 -13.70 -6.50
C GLU A 401 11.16 -13.48 -5.28
N ILE A 402 11.17 -12.28 -4.75
CA ILE A 402 10.34 -11.86 -3.62
C ILE A 402 9.16 -11.07 -4.19
N PRO A 403 7.92 -11.51 -3.97
CA PRO A 403 6.76 -10.77 -4.44
C PRO A 403 6.63 -9.45 -3.69
N VAL A 404 6.32 -8.38 -4.43
CA VAL A 404 6.05 -7.06 -3.87
C VAL A 404 4.75 -6.49 -4.44
N ARG A 405 4.12 -5.63 -3.67
CA ARG A 405 2.89 -4.95 -4.05
C ARG A 405 3.13 -3.45 -4.13
N THR A 406 2.38 -2.77 -4.97
CA THR A 406 2.43 -1.30 -5.03
C THR A 406 1.27 -0.73 -4.23
N THR A 407 1.56 0.04 -3.19
CA THR A 407 0.54 0.69 -2.35
C THR A 407 -0.28 1.72 -3.14
N SER A 408 -1.36 2.24 -2.57
CA SER A 408 -2.15 3.32 -3.18
C SER A 408 -1.32 4.59 -3.41
N SER A 409 -0.35 4.87 -2.54
CA SER A 409 0.59 5.99 -2.69
C SER A 409 1.72 5.72 -3.68
N GLY A 410 1.79 4.52 -4.25
CA GLY A 410 2.80 4.14 -5.23
C GLY A 410 4.09 3.55 -4.65
N PHE A 411 4.17 3.28 -3.33
CA PHE A 411 5.35 2.64 -2.72
C PHE A 411 5.39 1.14 -2.98
N LEU A 412 6.58 0.57 -3.03
CA LEU A 412 6.75 -0.89 -3.06
C LEU A 412 6.68 -1.46 -1.64
N SER A 413 5.82 -2.44 -1.43
CA SER A 413 5.64 -3.14 -0.17
C SER A 413 5.95 -4.63 -0.32
N GLY A 414 6.75 -5.17 0.60
CA GLY A 414 7.08 -6.59 0.70
C GLY A 414 6.77 -7.14 2.08
N GLU A 415 6.59 -8.46 2.17
CA GLU A 415 6.37 -9.15 3.44
C GLU A 415 7.73 -9.41 4.12
N VAL A 416 7.86 -8.91 5.34
CA VAL A 416 9.06 -9.04 6.20
C VAL A 416 8.68 -9.82 7.44
N GLN A 417 9.45 -10.86 7.75
CA GLN A 417 9.32 -11.59 9.01
C GLN A 417 10.30 -11.02 10.04
N ILE A 418 9.81 -10.76 11.25
CA ILE A 418 10.63 -10.35 12.39
C ILE A 418 10.58 -11.45 13.43
N GLU A 419 11.72 -11.81 14.01
CA GLU A 419 11.79 -12.83 15.07
C GLU A 419 10.93 -12.40 16.27
N GLY A 420 10.15 -13.35 16.78
CA GLY A 420 9.20 -13.12 17.86
C GLY A 420 7.78 -12.71 17.38
N ILE A 421 7.62 -12.33 16.12
CA ILE A 421 6.31 -11.99 15.53
C ILE A 421 5.82 -13.17 14.70
N GLU A 422 4.62 -13.68 15.00
CA GLU A 422 4.10 -14.89 14.34
C GLU A 422 3.80 -14.66 12.85
N GLN A 423 3.24 -13.49 12.49
CA GLN A 423 2.80 -13.18 11.13
C GLN A 423 3.79 -12.25 10.42
N PRO A 424 4.07 -12.49 9.11
CA PRO A 424 4.83 -11.53 8.32
C PRO A 424 4.19 -10.15 8.32
N GLN A 425 5.00 -9.12 8.33
CA GLN A 425 4.60 -7.72 8.37
C GLN A 425 4.84 -7.05 7.02
N ASN A 426 3.95 -6.14 6.60
CA ASN A 426 4.16 -5.39 5.37
C ASN A 426 5.12 -4.21 5.62
N PHE A 427 6.21 -4.17 4.88
CA PHE A 427 7.20 -3.10 4.92
C PHE A 427 7.38 -2.46 3.55
N ILE A 428 7.48 -1.14 3.51
CA ILE A 428 7.91 -0.42 2.32
C ILE A 428 9.38 -0.69 2.09
N ILE A 429 9.77 -1.06 0.86
CA ILE A 429 11.18 -1.24 0.46
C ILE A 429 11.68 0.09 -0.09
N ASP A 430 12.56 0.76 0.64
CA ASP A 430 12.91 2.16 0.40
C ASP A 430 14.42 2.40 0.33
N THR A 431 14.94 2.57 -0.90
CA THR A 431 16.35 2.92 -1.14
C THR A 431 16.68 4.37 -0.79
N GLY A 432 15.68 5.23 -0.65
CA GLY A 432 15.82 6.63 -0.24
C GLY A 432 15.91 6.83 1.27
N ALA A 433 15.49 5.84 2.07
CA ALA A 433 15.63 5.84 3.51
C ALA A 433 17.00 5.29 3.93
N SER A 434 17.74 6.00 4.77
CA SER A 434 19.03 5.56 5.28
C SER A 434 18.92 4.50 6.38
N ILE A 435 17.83 4.51 7.14
CA ILE A 435 17.58 3.59 8.27
C ILE A 435 16.20 2.94 8.12
N THR A 436 16.11 1.70 8.60
CA THR A 436 14.84 1.00 8.77
C THR A 436 13.94 1.72 9.78
N VAL A 437 12.64 1.73 9.54
CA VAL A 437 11.62 2.30 10.43
C VAL A 437 10.66 1.19 10.82
N VAL A 438 10.21 1.18 12.07
CA VAL A 438 9.10 0.35 12.56
C VAL A 438 8.03 1.24 13.17
N SER A 439 6.77 0.85 13.05
CA SER A 439 5.68 1.60 13.65
C SER A 439 5.68 1.47 15.18
N GLU A 440 5.34 2.55 15.88
CA GLU A 440 5.12 2.51 17.33
C GLU A 440 4.12 1.44 17.72
N LYS A 441 3.05 1.32 16.94
CA LYS A 441 2.01 0.31 17.13
C LYS A 441 2.55 -1.12 17.06
N LEU A 442 3.44 -1.44 16.13
CA LEU A 442 4.06 -2.76 16.05
C LEU A 442 4.92 -3.04 17.28
N VAL A 443 5.73 -2.06 17.71
CA VAL A 443 6.60 -2.20 18.88
C VAL A 443 5.79 -2.48 20.15
N GLU A 444 4.64 -1.82 20.31
CA GLU A 444 3.76 -1.99 21.47
C GLU A 444 2.96 -3.29 21.42
N GLN A 445 2.40 -3.65 20.26
CA GLN A 445 1.53 -4.82 20.11
C GLN A 445 2.26 -6.16 20.14
N GLU A 446 3.49 -6.20 19.64
CA GLU A 446 4.31 -7.41 19.52
C GLU A 446 5.42 -7.48 20.59
N ASP A 447 5.31 -6.68 21.65
CA ASP A 447 6.21 -6.64 22.81
C ASP A 447 7.71 -6.48 22.46
N LEU A 448 7.98 -5.69 21.41
CA LEU A 448 9.35 -5.35 21.00
C LEU A 448 9.97 -4.28 21.90
N THR A 449 9.28 -3.85 22.95
CA THR A 449 9.73 -2.81 23.89
C THR A 449 11.02 -3.17 24.61
N THR A 450 11.29 -4.46 24.81
CA THR A 450 12.53 -4.98 25.41
C THR A 450 13.77 -4.73 24.56
N PHE A 451 13.60 -4.53 23.26
CA PHE A 451 14.67 -4.24 22.30
C PHE A 451 14.87 -2.75 22.04
N VAL A 452 14.08 -1.88 22.71
CA VAL A 452 14.22 -0.43 22.59
C VAL A 452 15.43 0.05 23.39
N GLU A 453 16.33 0.75 22.69
CA GLU A 453 17.57 1.26 23.27
C GLU A 453 17.34 2.59 24.01
N ALA A 454 18.23 2.90 24.96
CA ALA A 454 18.21 4.20 25.66
C ALA A 454 18.57 5.37 24.72
N THR A 455 19.33 5.09 23.66
CA THR A 455 19.78 6.08 22.68
C THR A 455 18.59 6.65 21.90
N ARG A 456 18.59 7.96 21.70
CA ARG A 456 17.63 8.68 20.86
C ARG A 456 18.31 9.18 19.60
N MET A 457 17.51 9.40 18.56
CA MET A 457 18.01 9.88 17.27
C MET A 457 17.10 10.96 16.68
N ARG A 458 17.65 11.69 15.71
CA ARG A 458 16.89 12.60 14.85
C ARG A 458 16.60 11.91 13.53
N VAL A 459 15.39 12.01 13.04
CA VAL A 459 14.98 11.48 11.76
C VAL A 459 14.50 12.61 10.86
N PHE A 460 15.15 12.75 9.70
CA PHE A 460 14.79 13.72 8.68
C PHE A 460 13.81 13.06 7.72
N GLY A 461 12.56 13.49 7.78
CA GLY A 461 11.49 12.96 6.95
C GLY A 461 11.03 13.93 5.87
N ALA A 462 10.09 13.48 5.06
CA ALA A 462 9.53 14.29 3.98
C ALA A 462 8.70 15.50 4.49
N ALA A 463 8.19 15.45 5.71
CA ALA A 463 7.36 16.49 6.31
C ALA A 463 8.07 17.29 7.43
N GLY A 464 9.36 17.10 7.62
CA GLY A 464 10.13 17.79 8.63
C GLY A 464 11.14 16.90 9.35
N VAL A 465 11.52 17.32 10.56
CA VAL A 465 12.47 16.60 11.41
C VAL A 465 11.73 16.08 12.64
N ALA A 466 11.86 14.77 12.90
CA ALA A 466 11.42 14.16 14.15
C ALA A 466 12.61 14.14 15.11
N GLU A 467 12.44 14.78 16.25
CA GLU A 467 13.43 14.82 17.33
C GLU A 467 13.12 13.71 18.37
N ASP A 468 14.11 13.31 19.12
CA ASP A 468 13.98 12.37 20.26
C ASP A 468 13.34 11.01 19.88
N VAL A 469 13.59 10.54 18.67
CA VAL A 469 13.05 9.29 18.14
C VAL A 469 13.68 8.10 18.84
N LYS A 470 12.86 7.17 19.33
CA LYS A 470 13.31 5.91 19.93
C LYS A 470 14.01 5.06 18.87
N ARG A 471 15.03 4.34 19.28
CA ARG A 471 15.72 3.34 18.46
C ARG A 471 15.43 1.95 19.02
N VAL A 472 15.14 1.01 18.16
CA VAL A 472 14.97 -0.41 18.49
C VAL A 472 15.98 -1.23 17.71
N LEU A 473 16.55 -2.23 18.36
CA LEU A 473 17.46 -3.21 17.74
C LEU A 473 16.66 -4.49 17.48
N LEU A 474 16.17 -4.64 16.24
CA LEU A 474 15.41 -5.83 15.84
C LEU A 474 16.34 -7.05 15.82
N PRO A 475 16.03 -8.13 16.59
CA PRO A 475 16.95 -9.25 16.74
C PRO A 475 17.24 -9.95 15.42
N ARG A 476 16.21 -10.19 14.61
CA ARG A 476 16.34 -10.86 13.33
C ARG A 476 15.22 -10.41 12.37
N VAL A 477 15.61 -9.94 11.19
CA VAL A 477 14.73 -9.48 10.13
C VAL A 477 14.95 -10.34 8.89
N VAL A 478 13.85 -10.90 8.34
CA VAL A 478 13.88 -11.81 7.21
C VAL A 478 13.07 -11.23 6.05
N LEU A 479 13.70 -11.15 4.88
CA LEU A 479 13.03 -10.78 3.63
C LEU A 479 13.26 -11.89 2.60
N GLY A 480 12.23 -12.65 2.27
CA GLY A 480 12.36 -13.87 1.48
C GLY A 480 13.27 -14.89 2.20
N PRO A 481 14.38 -15.36 1.60
CA PRO A 481 15.33 -16.28 2.26
C PRO A 481 16.44 -15.55 3.01
N PHE A 482 16.50 -14.22 2.96
CA PHE A 482 17.62 -13.45 3.46
C PHE A 482 17.36 -12.98 4.89
N VAL A 483 18.33 -13.21 5.74
CA VAL A 483 18.29 -12.92 7.17
C VAL A 483 19.34 -11.87 7.52
N ARG A 484 18.92 -10.88 8.28
CA ARG A 484 19.83 -9.92 8.94
C ARG A 484 19.53 -9.89 10.43
N GLU A 485 20.58 -10.01 11.21
CA GLU A 485 20.50 -9.90 12.66
C GLU A 485 20.80 -8.48 13.11
N GLN A 486 20.29 -8.10 14.27
CA GLN A 486 20.53 -6.82 14.93
C GLN A 486 20.30 -5.61 14.02
N VAL A 487 19.18 -5.58 13.34
CA VAL A 487 18.81 -4.46 12.45
C VAL A 487 18.34 -3.27 13.28
N SER A 488 19.11 -2.19 13.27
CA SER A 488 18.73 -0.95 13.93
C SER A 488 17.56 -0.29 13.19
N ALA A 489 16.51 0.07 13.90
CA ALA A 489 15.34 0.76 13.35
C ALA A 489 14.91 1.95 14.20
N ALA A 490 14.41 3.00 13.55
CA ALA A 490 13.73 4.11 14.18
C ALA A 490 12.28 3.74 14.49
N VAL A 491 11.77 4.10 15.65
CA VAL A 491 10.36 3.88 16.03
C VAL A 491 9.57 5.15 15.75
N LEU A 492 8.63 5.09 14.80
CA LEU A 492 7.85 6.26 14.37
C LEU A 492 6.36 5.94 14.29
N ASP A 493 5.53 6.96 14.49
CA ASP A 493 4.12 6.89 14.13
C ASP A 493 3.96 6.80 12.61
N MET A 494 3.34 5.73 12.15
CA MET A 494 3.06 5.49 10.72
C MET A 494 1.58 5.65 10.34
N GLU A 495 0.73 6.12 11.25
CA GLU A 495 -0.71 6.21 11.00
C GLU A 495 -1.01 7.13 9.81
N SER A 496 -0.34 8.29 9.74
CA SER A 496 -0.47 9.23 8.62
C SER A 496 -0.11 8.63 7.26
N LEU A 497 0.87 7.73 7.23
CA LEU A 497 1.24 6.98 6.03
C LEU A 497 0.17 5.95 5.69
N ASN A 498 -0.29 5.21 6.71
CA ASN A 498 -1.29 4.15 6.58
C ASN A 498 -2.66 4.65 6.08
N GLU A 499 -3.00 5.92 6.32
CA GLU A 499 -4.18 6.55 5.72
C GLU A 499 -4.13 6.59 4.18
N THR A 500 -2.94 6.54 3.59
CA THR A 500 -2.74 6.75 2.15
C THR A 500 -2.22 5.52 1.41
N THR A 501 -1.71 4.51 2.10
CA THR A 501 -1.15 3.29 1.48
C THR A 501 -2.20 2.29 1.03
N GLY A 502 -3.41 2.37 1.59
CA GLY A 502 -4.53 1.49 1.27
C GLY A 502 -4.58 0.21 2.09
N PHE A 503 -3.44 -0.28 2.58
CA PHE A 503 -3.32 -1.37 3.54
C PHE A 503 -2.20 -1.08 4.53
N THR A 504 -2.25 -1.71 5.70
CA THR A 504 -1.34 -1.41 6.81
C THR A 504 0.11 -1.71 6.45
N GLN A 505 0.98 -0.74 6.70
CA GLN A 505 2.43 -0.86 6.67
C GLN A 505 2.93 -0.83 8.11
N SER A 506 3.71 -1.83 8.49
CA SER A 506 4.29 -1.95 9.82
C SER A 506 5.68 -1.30 9.91
N GLY A 507 6.30 -0.97 8.75
CA GLY A 507 7.60 -0.34 8.71
C GLY A 507 8.07 0.06 7.32
N ILE A 508 9.31 0.55 7.28
CA ILE A 508 10.06 0.88 6.07
C ILE A 508 11.41 0.17 6.17
N LEU A 509 11.74 -0.66 5.20
CA LEU A 509 13.03 -1.35 5.13
C LEU A 509 14.03 -0.44 4.40
N GLY A 510 14.95 0.15 5.13
CA GLY A 510 15.87 1.17 4.65
C GLY A 510 17.24 0.66 4.20
N GLY A 511 18.12 1.60 3.84
CA GLY A 511 19.45 1.35 3.31
C GLY A 511 20.36 0.59 4.26
N ASN A 512 20.17 0.70 5.58
CA ASN A 512 20.96 -0.09 6.55
C ASN A 512 20.72 -1.60 6.42
N PHE A 513 19.58 -2.03 5.87
CA PHE A 513 19.34 -3.42 5.46
C PHE A 513 19.71 -3.62 3.99
N LEU A 514 19.23 -2.76 3.10
CA LEU A 514 19.30 -2.96 1.64
C LEU A 514 20.72 -2.91 1.07
N ARG A 515 21.63 -2.13 1.66
CA ARG A 515 23.03 -1.98 1.19
C ARG A 515 23.86 -3.24 1.18
N HIS A 516 23.37 -4.33 1.75
CA HIS A 516 24.06 -5.61 1.78
C HIS A 516 23.77 -6.49 0.56
N PHE A 517 23.02 -5.95 -0.40
CA PHE A 517 22.54 -6.70 -1.55
C PHE A 517 22.79 -5.94 -2.87
N ARG A 518 22.88 -6.72 -3.95
CA ARG A 518 22.47 -6.26 -5.27
C ARG A 518 20.96 -6.46 -5.35
N ILE A 519 20.21 -5.40 -5.66
CA ILE A 519 18.75 -5.41 -5.69
C ILE A 519 18.30 -5.19 -7.13
N SER A 520 17.44 -6.07 -7.64
CA SER A 520 16.83 -5.89 -8.97
C SER A 520 15.32 -5.83 -8.83
N PHE A 521 14.72 -4.80 -9.43
CA PHE A 521 13.29 -4.54 -9.41
C PHE A 521 12.69 -4.87 -10.79
N ASP A 522 11.69 -5.74 -10.82
CA ASP A 522 10.86 -6.02 -11.96
C ASP A 522 9.43 -5.58 -11.63
N PHE A 523 9.13 -4.35 -11.95
CA PHE A 523 7.87 -3.71 -11.59
C PHE A 523 6.67 -4.28 -12.36
N GLN A 524 6.89 -4.83 -13.56
CA GLN A 524 5.81 -5.41 -14.36
C GLN A 524 5.35 -6.73 -13.77
N ARG A 525 6.30 -7.54 -13.27
CA ARG A 525 6.01 -8.80 -12.60
C ARG A 525 5.70 -8.65 -11.10
N GLY A 526 5.91 -7.46 -10.53
CA GLY A 526 5.74 -7.22 -9.10
C GLY A 526 6.70 -8.06 -8.25
N VAL A 527 7.98 -8.17 -8.65
CA VAL A 527 8.99 -8.93 -7.92
C VAL A 527 10.26 -8.13 -7.71
N VAL A 528 10.91 -8.40 -6.59
CA VAL A 528 12.26 -7.92 -6.26
C VAL A 528 13.18 -9.13 -6.12
N ARG A 529 14.38 -9.03 -6.69
CA ARG A 529 15.45 -10.03 -6.52
C ARG A 529 16.55 -9.43 -5.67
N LEU A 530 17.00 -10.17 -4.69
CA LEU A 530 18.12 -9.82 -3.84
C LEU A 530 19.26 -10.82 -4.07
N GLU A 531 20.47 -10.30 -4.25
CA GLU A 531 21.70 -11.08 -4.32
C GLU A 531 22.67 -10.56 -3.24
N PRO A 532 23.05 -11.37 -2.24
CA PRO A 532 23.96 -10.91 -1.19
C PRO A 532 25.32 -10.48 -1.73
N LEU A 533 25.86 -9.39 -1.18
CA LEU A 533 27.20 -8.87 -1.49
C LEU A 533 28.27 -9.49 -0.59
N GLY A 534 28.45 -10.75 -0.55
CA GLY A 534 29.47 -11.40 0.27
C GLY A 534 29.98 -12.67 -0.40
N LYS A 535 31.21 -13.07 -0.12
CA LYS A 535 31.81 -14.31 -0.63
C LYS A 535 30.84 -15.45 -0.39
N THR A 536 30.33 -15.98 -1.48
CA THR A 536 29.58 -17.22 -1.64
C THR A 536 29.42 -18.05 -0.36
N ALA A 537 28.22 -18.05 0.21
CA ALA A 537 27.83 -19.15 1.08
C ALA A 537 28.00 -20.45 0.28
N LYS A 538 28.95 -21.32 0.69
CA LYS A 538 29.12 -22.63 0.09
C LYS A 538 27.79 -23.35 0.19
N ARG A 539 27.16 -23.64 -0.95
CA ARG A 539 26.01 -24.54 -1.03
C ARG A 539 26.44 -25.88 -0.45
N SER A 540 25.93 -26.22 0.71
CA SER A 540 25.94 -27.59 1.21
C SER A 540 24.91 -28.37 0.38
N ILE A 541 25.40 -29.36 -0.41
CA ILE A 541 24.57 -30.24 -1.25
C ILE A 541 24.03 -31.41 -0.38
N ASN A 542 23.87 -31.23 0.91
CA ASN A 542 23.26 -32.23 1.77
C ASN A 542 22.09 -31.60 2.55
N GLY A 543 20.90 -31.85 2.06
CA GLY A 543 19.59 -32.09 2.66
C GLY A 543 19.07 -31.27 3.84
N ASN A 544 19.79 -30.29 4.40
CA ASN A 544 19.28 -29.31 5.36
C ASN A 544 19.66 -27.92 4.86
N ALA A 545 18.65 -27.17 4.40
CA ALA A 545 18.85 -25.81 3.93
C ALA A 545 19.23 -24.92 5.12
N GLU A 546 20.53 -24.65 5.29
CA GLU A 546 20.97 -23.54 6.13
C GLU A 546 20.58 -22.23 5.46
N VAL A 547 19.79 -21.43 6.16
CA VAL A 547 19.42 -20.08 5.74
C VAL A 547 20.68 -19.22 5.74
N PRO A 548 21.06 -18.55 4.62
CA PRO A 548 22.28 -17.76 4.58
C PRO A 548 22.15 -16.54 5.50
N VAL A 549 22.98 -16.48 6.53
CA VAL A 549 23.16 -15.28 7.35
C VAL A 549 24.13 -14.37 6.60
N VAL A 550 23.72 -13.13 6.35
CA VAL A 550 24.57 -12.10 5.72
C VAL A 550 25.17 -11.26 6.84
N GLU A 551 26.50 -11.39 7.06
CA GLU A 551 27.27 -10.61 8.04
C GLU A 551 27.33 -9.13 7.70
#